data_37947e3fbe9c0f682af768bbaabbcd9e
#
_entry.id   37947e3fbe9c0f682af768bbaabbcd9e
#
_cell.length_a   1.000
_cell.length_b   1.000
_cell.length_c   1.000
_cell.angle_alpha   90.00
_cell.angle_beta   90.00
_cell.angle_gamma   90.00
#
_symmetry.space_group_name_H-M   'P 1'
#
loop_
_entity.id
_entity.type
_entity.pdbx_description
1 polymer ?
#
loop_
_entity_poly.entity_id
_entity_poly.type
_entity_poly.pdbx_seq_one_letter_code
_entity_poly.pdbx_strand_id
1 'polypeptide(L)' 'MKKATVMLPYDEEKLAALRIYMQRKGTDLDSELLAQLERLYVRFVPAGVQEYLKERYQEGEK' A
#
# COMPACT_ATOMS: atom_id res chain seq x y z
N MET A 1 -14.88 -1.69 -6.51
CA MET A 1 -13.87 -0.62 -6.41
C MET A 1 -12.65 -0.95 -7.25
N LYS A 2 -12.15 0.03 -7.98
CA LYS A 2 -10.98 -0.19 -8.80
C LYS A 2 -9.70 0.09 -8.02
N LYS A 3 -8.72 -0.76 -8.23
CA LYS A 3 -7.40 -0.57 -7.62
C LYS A 3 -6.46 0.05 -8.63
N ALA A 4 -5.67 1.00 -8.16
CA ALA A 4 -4.65 1.61 -8.98
C ALA A 4 -3.29 1.03 -8.63
N THR A 5 -2.39 1.06 -9.59
CA THR A 5 -1.03 0.58 -9.35
C THR A 5 -0.12 1.77 -9.05
N VAL A 6 0.68 1.65 -8.01
CA VAL A 6 1.68 2.65 -7.66
C VAL A 6 3.02 2.20 -8.22
N MET A 7 3.63 3.03 -9.06
CA MET A 7 4.92 2.72 -9.65
C MET A 7 5.95 3.72 -9.17
N LEU A 8 7.02 3.21 -8.58
CA LEU A 8 8.09 4.05 -8.03
C LEU A 8 9.44 3.58 -8.58
N PRO A 9 10.26 4.50 -9.08
CA PRO A 9 11.60 4.15 -9.50
C PRO A 9 12.48 3.85 -8.28
N TYR A 10 13.24 2.78 -8.35
CA TYR A 10 14.15 2.40 -7.29
C TYR A 10 15.32 1.64 -7.89
N ASP A 11 16.43 1.63 -7.19
CA ASP A 11 17.62 0.96 -7.65
C ASP A 11 17.37 -0.55 -7.82
N GLU A 12 17.72 -1.07 -8.99
CA GLU A 12 17.41 -2.45 -9.35
C GLU A 12 18.13 -3.46 -8.44
N GLU A 13 19.39 -3.23 -8.16
CA GLU A 13 20.17 -4.14 -7.32
C GLU A 13 19.71 -4.10 -5.87
N LYS A 14 19.38 -2.91 -5.38
CA LYS A 14 18.86 -2.78 -4.02
C LYS A 14 17.50 -3.45 -3.89
N LEU A 15 16.68 -3.35 -4.91
CA LEU A 15 15.36 -3.98 -4.89
C LEU A 15 15.49 -5.50 -4.85
N ALA A 16 16.38 -6.06 -5.66
CA ALA A 16 16.61 -7.50 -5.67
C ALA A 16 17.09 -7.99 -4.32
N ALA A 17 18.04 -7.28 -3.73
CA ALA A 17 18.55 -7.64 -2.40
C ALA A 17 17.45 -7.56 -1.35
N LEU A 18 16.64 -6.51 -1.41
CA LEU A 18 15.56 -6.32 -0.45
C LEU A 18 14.56 -7.47 -0.51
N ARG A 19 14.19 -7.90 -1.71
CA ARG A 19 13.25 -9.01 -1.86
C ARG A 19 13.81 -10.31 -1.29
N ILE A 20 15.09 -10.57 -1.54
CA ILE A 20 15.73 -11.78 -1.04
C ILE A 20 15.79 -11.82 0.49
N TYR A 21 16.21 -10.72 1.09
CA TYR A 21 16.34 -10.68 2.55
C TYR A 21 15.00 -10.63 3.26
N MET A 22 14.01 -10.03 2.66
CA MET A 22 12.66 -10.05 3.22
C MET A 22 12.07 -11.46 3.18
N GLN A 23 12.31 -12.19 2.10
CA GLN A 23 11.88 -13.58 1.98
C GLN A 23 12.49 -14.45 3.06
N ARG A 24 13.77 -14.24 3.37
CA ARG A 24 14.46 -14.99 4.41
C ARG A 24 13.84 -14.77 5.78
N LYS A 25 13.24 -13.61 5.99
CA LYS A 25 12.58 -13.30 7.25
C LYS A 25 11.11 -13.68 7.25
N GLY A 26 10.64 -14.29 6.19
CA GLY A 26 9.27 -14.74 6.11
C GLY A 26 8.27 -13.63 5.83
N THR A 27 8.73 -12.53 5.24
CA THR A 27 7.86 -11.42 4.90
C THR A 27 7.85 -11.17 3.39
N ASP A 28 6.88 -10.40 2.92
CA ASP A 28 6.70 -10.12 1.51
C ASP A 28 6.77 -8.61 1.26
N LEU A 29 7.55 -8.22 0.26
CA LEU A 29 7.75 -6.80 -0.04
C LEU A 29 6.45 -6.09 -0.38
N ASP A 30 5.64 -6.69 -1.25
CA ASP A 30 4.40 -6.05 -1.68
C ASP A 30 3.44 -5.84 -0.51
N SER A 31 3.31 -6.83 0.37
CA SER A 31 2.49 -6.71 1.56
C SER A 31 2.99 -5.63 2.50
N GLU A 32 4.31 -5.55 2.67
CA GLU A 32 4.89 -4.52 3.52
C GLU A 32 4.68 -3.12 2.94
N LEU A 33 4.80 -2.99 1.62
CA LEU A 33 4.57 -1.70 0.97
C LEU A 33 3.12 -1.27 1.11
N LEU A 34 2.19 -2.20 0.96
CA LEU A 34 0.77 -1.90 1.15
C LEU A 34 0.49 -1.43 2.57
N ALA A 35 1.12 -2.09 3.56
CA ALA A 35 0.95 -1.68 4.95
C ALA A 35 1.48 -0.27 5.17
N GLN A 36 2.61 0.07 4.56
CA GLN A 36 3.15 1.42 4.67
C GLN A 36 2.24 2.45 4.00
N LEU A 37 1.67 2.12 2.85
CA LEU A 37 0.73 3.01 2.19
C LEU A 37 -0.50 3.26 3.05
N GLU A 38 -1.02 2.23 3.70
CA GLU A 38 -2.16 2.38 4.61
C GLU A 38 -1.82 3.30 5.78
N ARG A 39 -0.62 3.18 6.32
CA ARG A 39 -0.17 4.06 7.40
C ARG A 39 -0.09 5.50 6.94
N LEU A 40 0.43 5.72 5.74
CA LEU A 40 0.52 7.06 5.17
C LEU A 40 -0.89 7.63 4.93
N TYR A 41 -1.78 6.81 4.43
CA TYR A 41 -3.15 7.22 4.19
C TYR A 41 -3.83 7.70 5.48
N VAL A 42 -3.73 6.90 6.53
CA VAL A 42 -4.33 7.24 7.82
C VAL A 42 -3.67 8.49 8.42
N ARG A 43 -2.38 8.63 8.23
CA ARG A 43 -1.62 9.73 8.80
C ARG A 43 -1.87 11.06 8.10
N PHE A 44 -1.97 11.06 6.77
CA PHE A 44 -2.02 12.29 5.99
C PHE A 44 -3.40 12.66 5.49
N VAL A 45 -4.30 11.73 5.37
CA VAL A 45 -5.66 12.01 4.89
C VAL A 45 -6.56 12.34 6.07
N PRO A 46 -7.26 13.49 6.06
CA PRO A 46 -8.16 13.85 7.16
C PRO A 46 -9.25 12.81 7.40
N ALA A 47 -9.64 12.65 8.65
CA ALA A 47 -10.63 11.64 9.04
C ALA A 47 -11.95 11.78 8.27
N GLY A 48 -12.38 13.01 8.02
CA GLY A 48 -13.61 13.24 7.26
C GLY A 48 -13.54 12.70 5.84
N VAL A 49 -12.37 12.83 5.21
CA VAL A 49 -12.17 12.31 3.87
C VAL A 49 -12.13 10.78 3.89
N GLN A 50 -11.52 10.19 4.91
CA GLN A 50 -11.48 8.74 5.05
C GLN A 50 -12.88 8.16 5.19
N GLU A 51 -13.73 8.83 5.99
CA GLU A 51 -15.12 8.41 6.17
C GLU A 51 -15.89 8.50 4.85
N TYR A 52 -15.69 9.59 4.14
CA TYR A 52 -16.34 9.78 2.85
C TYR A 52 -15.98 8.67 1.87
N LEU A 53 -14.69 8.32 1.79
CA LEU A 53 -14.24 7.29 0.89
C LEU A 53 -14.74 5.91 1.30
N LYS A 54 -14.79 5.66 2.60
CA LYS A 54 -15.31 4.40 3.12
C LYS A 54 -16.78 4.20 2.74
N GLU A 55 -17.58 5.23 2.90
CA GLU A 55 -18.99 5.18 2.52
C GLU A 55 -19.15 4.98 1.02
N ARG A 56 -18.34 5.67 0.26
CA ARG A 56 -18.37 5.57 -1.19
C ARG A 56 -18.01 4.16 -1.68
N TYR A 57 -17.03 3.55 -1.04
CA TYR A 57 -16.62 2.19 -1.38
C TYR A 57 -17.71 1.18 -1.07
N GLN A 58 -18.39 1.36 0.04
CA GLN A 58 -19.49 0.47 0.40
C GLN A 58 -20.61 0.54 -0.61
N GLU A 59 -20.92 1.73 -1.10
CA GLU A 59 -21.93 1.89 -2.14
C GLU A 59 -21.49 1.32 -3.47
N GLY A 60 -20.22 1.44 -3.80
CA GLY A 60 -19.71 1.00 -5.07
C GLY A 60 -19.55 -0.49 -5.22
N GLU A 61 -19.60 -1.22 -4.13
CA GLU A 61 -19.37 -2.65 -4.14
C GLU A 61 -20.63 -3.51 -4.24
N LYS A 62 -21.70 -2.88 -4.42
CA LYS A 62 -22.96 -3.62 -4.57
C LYS A 62 -23.09 -4.30 -5.91
#